data_452bb552a46f5bf9f0afd3eacb9268e5
#
_entry.id   452bb552a46f5bf9f0afd3eacb9268e5
#
_cell.length_a   1.000
_cell.length_b   1.000
_cell.length_c   1.000
_cell.angle_alpha   90.00
_cell.angle_beta   90.00
_cell.angle_gamma   90.00
#
_symmetry.space_group_name_H-M   'P 1'
#
loop_
_entity.id
_entity.type
_entity.pdbx_description
1 polymer ?
#
loop_
_entity_poly.entity_id
_entity_poly.type
_entity_poly.pdbx_seq_one_letter_code
_entity_poly.pdbx_strand_id
1 'polypeptide(L)'
;MFKYLFLIISFISISFYSFAETIEIDMVNKLGKEKMVYSIKVAKIDIGDTIIWKSIDKGHNVEFKEMPEGVKKFKSKLSKDAEYKFEIPGIYLYVCTPHKSMGMIGLVVVGDDLSNLDKIKKAKLGGKSKKIFKELLKEL
;
A
#
# COMPACT_ATOMS: atom_id res chain seq x y z
N MET A 1 -23.34 -23.18 57.18
CA MET A 1 -24.04 -22.39 56.14
C MET A 1 -22.99 -21.61 55.34
N PHE A 2 -22.51 -22.18 54.22
CA PHE A 2 -21.53 -21.52 53.34
C PHE A 2 -22.27 -20.63 52.32
N LYS A 3 -22.05 -19.31 52.39
CA LYS A 3 -22.55 -18.36 51.40
C LYS A 3 -21.55 -18.30 50.27
N TYR A 4 -21.88 -18.88 49.13
CA TYR A 4 -21.12 -18.69 47.91
C TYR A 4 -21.40 -17.28 47.32
N LEU A 5 -20.40 -16.40 47.41
CA LEU A 5 -20.41 -15.11 46.79
C LEU A 5 -20.01 -15.30 45.30
N PHE A 6 -20.99 -15.31 44.41
CA PHE A 6 -20.74 -15.30 42.94
C PHE A 6 -20.23 -13.92 42.51
N LEU A 7 -18.93 -13.82 42.24
CA LEU A 7 -18.33 -12.62 41.63
C LEU A 7 -18.65 -12.63 40.13
N ILE A 8 -19.60 -11.83 39.70
CA ILE A 8 -19.89 -11.62 38.27
C ILE A 8 -18.81 -10.71 37.74
N ILE A 9 -17.80 -11.26 37.04
CA ILE A 9 -16.83 -10.48 36.28
C ILE A 9 -17.51 -10.06 34.96
N SER A 10 -17.96 -8.82 34.94
CA SER A 10 -18.47 -8.20 33.69
C SER A 10 -17.30 -7.95 32.74
N PHE A 11 -17.22 -8.72 31.67
CA PHE A 11 -16.29 -8.47 30.56
C PHE A 11 -16.79 -7.27 29.76
N ILE A 12 -16.19 -6.09 29.99
CA ILE A 12 -16.42 -4.91 29.15
C ILE A 12 -15.65 -5.14 27.85
N SER A 13 -16.37 -5.53 26.80
CA SER A 13 -15.81 -5.59 25.45
C SER A 13 -15.59 -4.17 24.94
N ILE A 14 -14.36 -3.70 24.96
CA ILE A 14 -13.97 -2.43 24.32
C ILE A 14 -13.89 -2.69 22.84
N SER A 15 -14.91 -2.26 22.08
CA SER A 15 -14.87 -2.26 20.63
C SER A 15 -13.98 -1.10 20.16
N PHE A 16 -12.82 -1.44 19.60
CA PHE A 16 -12.00 -0.45 18.90
C PHE A 16 -12.65 -0.17 17.55
N TYR A 17 -13.23 1.01 17.40
CA TYR A 17 -13.66 1.50 16.10
C TYR A 17 -12.42 2.00 15.37
N SER A 18 -11.95 1.25 14.36
CA SER A 18 -10.98 1.76 13.39
C SER A 18 -11.74 2.67 12.42
N PHE A 19 -11.35 3.93 12.36
CA PHE A 19 -11.83 4.83 11.32
C PHE A 19 -10.93 4.68 10.11
N ALA A 20 -11.54 4.63 8.91
CA ALA A 20 -10.78 4.63 7.66
C ALA A 20 -9.96 5.91 7.55
N GLU A 21 -8.66 5.75 7.30
CA GLU A 21 -7.71 6.86 7.13
C GLU A 21 -7.46 7.15 5.66
N THR A 22 -7.03 8.38 5.38
CA THR A 22 -6.55 8.78 4.06
C THR A 22 -5.07 9.15 4.16
N ILE A 23 -4.26 8.46 3.36
CA ILE A 23 -2.82 8.66 3.29
C ILE A 23 -2.48 9.33 1.96
N GLU A 24 -1.67 10.39 2.00
CA GLU A 24 -1.17 11.05 0.79
C GLU A 24 0.24 10.57 0.44
N ILE A 25 0.47 10.28 -0.83
CA ILE A 25 1.76 9.89 -1.40
C ILE A 25 2.07 10.82 -2.57
N ASP A 26 3.15 11.56 -2.47
CA ASP A 26 3.56 12.47 -3.54
C ASP A 26 4.25 11.74 -4.69
N MET A 27 3.91 12.12 -5.90
CA MET A 27 4.57 11.71 -7.13
C MET A 27 5.51 12.83 -7.58
N VAL A 28 6.83 12.61 -7.46
CA VAL A 28 7.83 13.67 -7.64
C VAL A 28 8.97 13.27 -8.57
N ASN A 29 9.53 14.25 -9.26
CA ASN A 29 10.72 14.09 -10.09
C ASN A 29 11.97 13.86 -9.24
N LYS A 30 11.99 14.42 -8.02
CA LYS A 30 13.15 14.34 -7.12
C LYS A 30 12.71 14.41 -5.66
N LEU A 31 13.31 13.53 -4.85
CA LEU A 31 13.20 13.55 -3.40
C LEU A 31 14.58 13.25 -2.81
N GLY A 32 15.23 14.25 -2.23
CA GLY A 32 16.61 14.12 -1.80
C GLY A 32 17.56 13.78 -2.96
N LYS A 33 18.21 12.61 -2.89
CA LYS A 33 19.09 12.09 -3.95
C LYS A 33 18.35 11.19 -4.96
N GLU A 34 17.12 10.82 -4.69
CA GLU A 34 16.34 9.94 -5.54
C GLU A 34 15.60 10.72 -6.63
N LYS A 35 15.47 10.11 -7.80
CA LYS A 35 14.77 10.67 -8.95
C LYS A 35 13.62 9.77 -9.36
N MET A 36 12.52 10.38 -9.83
CA MET A 36 11.32 9.68 -10.27
C MET A 36 10.84 8.71 -9.19
N VAL A 37 10.22 9.26 -8.14
CA VAL A 37 9.95 8.51 -6.90
C VAL A 37 8.59 8.86 -6.32
N TYR A 38 7.98 7.90 -5.63
CA TYR A 38 6.87 8.13 -4.71
C TYR A 38 7.44 8.49 -3.33
N SER A 39 6.85 9.48 -2.66
CA SER A 39 7.35 9.95 -1.34
C SER A 39 7.30 8.86 -0.26
N ILE A 40 6.34 7.94 -0.37
CA ILE A 40 6.24 6.74 0.45
C ILE A 40 6.31 5.53 -0.50
N LYS A 41 7.33 4.69 -0.33
CA LYS A 41 7.53 3.53 -1.21
C LYS A 41 6.89 2.25 -0.67
N VAL A 42 6.75 2.13 0.65
CA VAL A 42 6.04 1.03 1.30
C VAL A 42 5.05 1.65 2.28
N ALA A 43 3.77 1.51 1.99
CA ALA A 43 2.69 1.95 2.87
C ALA A 43 2.05 0.71 3.52
N LYS A 44 1.91 0.71 4.85
CA LYS A 44 1.15 -0.30 5.60
C LYS A 44 -0.11 0.37 6.10
N ILE A 45 -1.27 -0.15 5.68
CA ILE A 45 -2.58 0.46 5.91
C ILE A 45 -3.60 -0.58 6.34
N ASP A 46 -4.69 -0.11 6.91
CA ASP A 46 -5.82 -0.94 7.29
C ASP A 46 -6.80 -1.15 6.13
N ILE A 47 -7.61 -2.20 6.23
CA ILE A 47 -8.71 -2.44 5.29
C ILE A 47 -9.72 -1.28 5.38
N GLY A 48 -10.06 -0.69 4.25
CA GLY A 48 -10.95 0.47 4.15
C GLY A 48 -10.25 1.80 4.03
N ASP A 49 -8.92 1.86 4.25
CA ASP A 49 -8.15 3.07 4.06
C ASP A 49 -8.05 3.47 2.58
N THR A 50 -7.77 4.73 2.37
CA THR A 50 -7.63 5.34 1.04
C THR A 50 -6.23 5.90 0.87
N ILE A 51 -5.62 5.68 -0.29
CA ILE A 51 -4.41 6.40 -0.68
C ILE A 51 -4.77 7.39 -1.78
N ILE A 52 -4.27 8.62 -1.62
CA ILE A 52 -4.30 9.66 -2.64
C ILE A 52 -2.86 9.88 -3.11
N TRP A 53 -2.57 9.56 -4.36
CA TRP A 53 -1.30 9.92 -4.98
C TRP A 53 -1.42 11.32 -5.56
N LYS A 54 -0.65 12.26 -5.01
CA LYS A 54 -0.63 13.66 -5.40
C LYS A 54 0.32 13.88 -6.56
N SER A 55 -0.16 14.42 -7.67
CA SER A 55 0.66 14.79 -8.82
C SER A 55 1.38 16.11 -8.56
N ILE A 56 2.39 16.09 -7.69
CA ILE A 56 3.21 17.28 -7.38
C ILE A 56 3.98 17.70 -8.63
N ASP A 57 4.68 16.75 -9.26
CA ASP A 57 5.29 16.96 -10.56
C ASP A 57 4.48 16.28 -11.66
N LYS A 58 4.57 16.82 -12.89
CA LYS A 58 3.90 16.25 -14.07
C LYS A 58 4.65 15.02 -14.59
N GLY A 59 3.95 14.21 -15.38
CA GLY A 59 4.53 13.05 -16.05
C GLY A 59 4.48 11.76 -15.24
N HIS A 60 3.73 11.72 -14.14
CA HIS A 60 3.59 10.57 -13.28
C HIS A 60 2.16 10.02 -13.27
N ASN A 61 2.04 8.75 -12.96
CA ASN A 61 0.77 8.06 -12.71
C ASN A 61 0.97 6.86 -11.77
N VAL A 62 -0.11 6.14 -11.49
CA VAL A 62 -0.12 4.90 -10.71
C VAL A 62 -0.73 3.79 -11.56
N GLU A 63 -0.04 2.67 -11.69
CA GLU A 63 -0.54 1.47 -12.35
C GLU A 63 -0.28 0.24 -11.48
N PHE A 64 -1.33 -0.49 -11.11
CA PHE A 64 -1.18 -1.75 -10.38
C PHE A 64 -0.60 -2.82 -11.29
N LYS A 65 0.52 -3.44 -10.88
CA LYS A 65 1.20 -4.50 -11.62
C LYS A 65 0.87 -5.88 -11.09
N GLU A 66 0.90 -6.04 -9.76
CA GLU A 66 0.48 -7.24 -9.07
C GLU A 66 -0.36 -6.83 -7.86
N MET A 67 -1.40 -7.60 -7.60
CA MET A 67 -2.40 -7.29 -6.58
C MET A 67 -3.06 -8.57 -6.08
N PRO A 68 -3.77 -8.52 -4.94
CA PRO A 68 -4.57 -9.65 -4.45
C PRO A 68 -5.63 -10.09 -5.47
N GLU A 69 -6.06 -11.34 -5.34
CA GLU A 69 -7.17 -11.86 -6.14
C GLU A 69 -8.45 -11.06 -5.88
N GLY A 70 -9.25 -10.85 -6.92
CA GLY A 70 -10.49 -10.07 -6.87
C GLY A 70 -10.29 -8.57 -7.07
N VAL A 71 -9.07 -8.05 -7.01
CA VAL A 71 -8.78 -6.64 -7.30
C VAL A 71 -8.81 -6.39 -8.79
N LYS A 72 -9.56 -5.39 -9.23
CA LYS A 72 -9.60 -4.96 -10.63
C LYS A 72 -8.31 -4.19 -10.99
N LYS A 73 -7.89 -4.30 -12.24
CA LYS A 73 -6.78 -3.50 -12.77
C LYS A 73 -7.05 -2.01 -12.55
N PHE A 74 -6.05 -1.32 -12.02
CA PHE A 74 -6.10 0.11 -11.78
C PHE A 74 -4.96 0.81 -12.52
N LYS A 75 -5.28 1.87 -13.25
CA LYS A 75 -4.31 2.74 -13.90
C LYS A 75 -4.85 4.15 -13.93
N SER A 76 -4.14 5.07 -13.28
CA SER A 76 -4.53 6.47 -13.24
C SER A 76 -4.11 7.23 -14.50
N LYS A 77 -4.71 8.39 -14.71
CA LYS A 77 -4.32 9.31 -15.77
C LYS A 77 -2.97 9.95 -15.44
N LEU A 78 -2.20 10.23 -16.48
CA LEU A 78 -0.91 10.91 -16.37
C LEU A 78 -1.10 12.36 -15.88
N SER A 79 -0.21 12.81 -15.00
CA SER A 79 -0.19 14.18 -14.46
C SER A 79 -1.48 14.60 -13.73
N LYS A 80 -2.17 13.65 -13.14
CA LYS A 80 -3.37 13.86 -12.32
C LYS A 80 -3.22 13.16 -11.00
N ASP A 81 -3.86 13.72 -9.98
CA ASP A 81 -4.05 13.00 -8.71
C ASP A 81 -4.79 11.70 -8.98
N ALA A 82 -4.45 10.68 -8.20
CA ALA A 82 -5.09 9.38 -8.25
C ALA A 82 -5.56 9.00 -6.85
N GLU A 83 -6.70 8.33 -6.76
CA GLU A 83 -7.26 7.89 -5.49
C GLU A 83 -7.70 6.43 -5.61
N TYR A 84 -7.43 5.64 -4.55
CA TYR A 84 -7.89 4.27 -4.46
C TYR A 84 -8.20 3.90 -3.01
N LYS A 85 -9.39 3.35 -2.78
CA LYS A 85 -9.81 2.78 -1.50
C LYS A 85 -9.48 1.30 -1.46
N PHE A 86 -8.75 0.87 -0.44
CA PHE A 86 -8.25 -0.50 -0.31
C PHE A 86 -9.19 -1.34 0.54
N GLU A 87 -10.04 -2.14 -0.09
CA GLU A 87 -11.03 -3.00 0.59
C GLU A 87 -10.62 -4.48 0.64
N ILE A 88 -9.69 -4.90 -0.18
CA ILE A 88 -9.20 -6.29 -0.23
C ILE A 88 -7.81 -6.35 0.40
N PRO A 89 -7.61 -7.16 1.46
CA PRO A 89 -6.30 -7.30 2.11
C PRO A 89 -5.26 -7.96 1.20
N GLY A 90 -3.99 -7.71 1.48
CA GLY A 90 -2.87 -8.26 0.74
C GLY A 90 -1.89 -7.18 0.27
N ILE A 91 -0.92 -7.59 -0.53
CA ILE A 91 0.15 -6.74 -1.05
C ILE A 91 -0.20 -6.29 -2.47
N TYR A 92 -0.08 -4.99 -2.71
CA TYR A 92 -0.23 -4.35 -4.02
C TYR A 92 1.11 -3.80 -4.46
N LEU A 93 1.59 -4.23 -5.61
CA LEU A 93 2.74 -3.65 -6.29
C LEU A 93 2.25 -2.69 -7.36
N TYR A 94 2.69 -1.45 -7.31
CA TYR A 94 2.35 -0.44 -8.30
C TYR A 94 3.59 0.26 -8.86
N VAL A 95 3.45 0.82 -10.05
CA VAL A 95 4.52 1.49 -10.77
C VAL A 95 4.02 2.79 -11.38
N CYS A 96 4.94 3.71 -11.65
CA CYS A 96 4.72 4.80 -12.58
C CYS A 96 5.00 4.29 -14.00
N THR A 97 4.01 4.30 -14.88
CA THR A 97 4.11 3.69 -16.22
C THR A 97 5.32 4.20 -17.02
N PRO A 98 5.57 5.53 -17.17
CA PRO A 98 6.71 6.02 -17.93
C PRO A 98 8.06 5.84 -17.21
N HIS A 99 8.09 5.69 -15.89
CA HIS A 99 9.32 5.65 -15.09
C HIS A 99 9.57 4.30 -14.39
N LYS A 100 8.82 3.26 -14.78
CA LYS A 100 8.94 1.91 -14.18
C LYS A 100 10.35 1.31 -14.26
N SER A 101 11.11 1.59 -15.32
CA SER A 101 12.49 1.12 -15.45
C SER A 101 13.49 1.98 -14.67
N MET A 102 13.10 3.17 -14.26
CA MET A 102 13.92 4.12 -13.50
C MET A 102 13.83 3.88 -11.99
N GLY A 103 12.94 3.00 -11.53
CA GLY A 103 12.78 2.68 -10.12
C GLY A 103 11.57 3.32 -9.45
N MET A 104 10.67 3.95 -10.21
CA MET A 104 9.44 4.55 -9.65
C MET A 104 8.38 3.48 -9.44
N ILE A 105 8.49 2.81 -8.31
CA ILE A 105 7.61 1.72 -7.88
C ILE A 105 7.27 1.89 -6.39
N GLY A 106 6.18 1.26 -5.96
CA GLY A 106 5.79 1.22 -4.55
C GLY A 106 5.01 -0.04 -4.20
N LEU A 107 4.93 -0.30 -2.91
CA LEU A 107 4.14 -1.37 -2.31
C LEU A 107 3.12 -0.80 -1.34
N VAL A 108 1.94 -1.40 -1.32
CA VAL A 108 0.95 -1.20 -0.26
C VAL A 108 0.66 -2.55 0.37
N VAL A 109 0.73 -2.62 1.71
CA VAL A 109 0.30 -3.80 2.49
C VAL A 109 -0.98 -3.43 3.20
N VAL A 110 -2.05 -4.13 2.89
CA VAL A 110 -3.39 -3.88 3.42
C VAL A 110 -3.75 -4.94 4.45
N GLY A 111 -4.08 -4.54 5.68
CA GLY A 111 -4.53 -5.42 6.74
C GLY A 111 -3.47 -6.41 7.23
N ASP A 112 -2.18 -6.05 7.18
CA ASP A 112 -1.05 -6.91 7.53
C ASP A 112 -1.06 -8.29 6.82
N ASP A 113 -1.73 -8.40 5.70
CA ASP A 113 -1.90 -9.63 4.94
C ASP A 113 -0.78 -9.82 3.91
N LEU A 114 0.04 -10.84 4.10
CA LEU A 114 1.13 -11.22 3.21
C LEU A 114 0.82 -12.50 2.41
N SER A 115 -0.43 -12.93 2.36
CA SER A 115 -0.83 -14.22 1.73
C SER A 115 -0.46 -14.31 0.25
N ASN A 116 -0.40 -13.19 -0.47
CA ASN A 116 -0.02 -13.14 -1.88
C ASN A 116 1.47 -12.81 -2.12
N LEU A 117 2.32 -12.85 -1.08
CA LEU A 117 3.75 -12.50 -1.17
C LEU A 117 4.50 -13.28 -2.25
N ASP A 118 4.22 -14.58 -2.40
CA ASP A 118 4.87 -15.42 -3.40
C ASP A 118 4.52 -14.98 -4.84
N LYS A 119 3.30 -14.51 -5.05
CA LYS A 119 2.88 -13.91 -6.32
C LYS A 119 3.61 -12.59 -6.57
N ILE A 120 3.67 -11.74 -5.54
CA ILE A 120 4.38 -10.45 -5.61
C ILE A 120 5.86 -10.66 -5.97
N LYS A 121 6.56 -11.59 -5.30
CA LYS A 121 7.99 -11.91 -5.57
C LYS A 121 8.27 -12.34 -7.02
N LYS A 122 7.28 -12.88 -7.70
CA LYS A 122 7.39 -13.33 -9.11
C LYS A 122 7.19 -12.19 -10.12
N ALA A 123 6.85 -10.99 -9.67
CA ALA A 123 6.66 -9.83 -10.54
C ALA A 123 7.91 -9.53 -11.36
N LYS A 124 7.71 -9.35 -12.67
CA LYS A 124 8.81 -9.06 -13.60
C LYS A 124 8.96 -7.53 -13.71
N LEU A 125 10.04 -7.02 -13.14
CA LEU A 125 10.45 -5.63 -13.23
C LEU A 125 11.78 -5.51 -13.95
N GLY A 126 11.95 -4.43 -14.73
CA GLY A 126 13.16 -4.15 -15.48
C GLY A 126 13.96 -2.97 -14.90
N GLY A 127 15.19 -2.80 -15.39
CA GLY A 127 16.04 -1.67 -15.04
C GLY A 127 16.33 -1.55 -13.54
N LYS A 128 16.32 -0.34 -13.03
CA LYS A 128 16.58 -0.05 -11.60
C LYS A 128 15.48 -0.61 -10.69
N SER A 129 14.24 -0.75 -11.19
CA SER A 129 13.14 -1.28 -10.39
C SER A 129 13.39 -2.69 -9.88
N LYS A 130 14.14 -3.52 -10.60
CA LYS A 130 14.48 -4.88 -10.15
C LYS A 130 15.28 -4.87 -8.84
N LYS A 131 16.22 -3.92 -8.69
CA LYS A 131 17.02 -3.76 -7.46
C LYS A 131 16.17 -3.15 -6.35
N ILE A 132 15.49 -2.03 -6.65
CA ILE A 132 14.66 -1.32 -5.68
C ILE A 132 13.57 -2.24 -5.12
N PHE A 133 12.93 -3.03 -5.97
CA PHE A 133 11.91 -3.99 -5.54
C PHE A 133 12.42 -5.00 -4.51
N LYS A 134 13.65 -5.51 -4.71
CA LYS A 134 14.27 -6.40 -3.71
C LYS A 134 14.50 -5.71 -2.37
N GLU A 135 14.82 -4.42 -2.38
CA GLU A 135 14.96 -3.64 -1.13
C GLU A 135 13.59 -3.43 -0.46
N LEU A 136 12.56 -3.05 -1.22
CA LEU A 136 11.21 -2.86 -0.68
C LEU A 136 10.63 -4.15 -0.05
N LEU A 137 10.91 -5.31 -0.64
CA LEU A 137 10.48 -6.60 -0.09
C LEU A 137 11.08 -6.93 1.27
N LYS A 138 12.20 -6.29 1.67
CA LYS A 138 12.80 -6.47 3.00
C LYS A 138 12.06 -5.68 4.08
N GLU A 139 11.21 -4.74 3.69
CA GLU A 139 10.41 -3.91 4.60
C GLU A 139 9.05 -4.54 4.94
N LEU A 140 8.70 -5.68 4.29
CA LEU A 140 7.49 -6.44 4.56
C LEU A 140 7.69 -7.42 5.73
#